data_77cb0652196d376f3cbc8164effdd1d5
#
_entry.id   77cb0652196d376f3cbc8164effdd1d5
#
_cell.length_a   1.000
_cell.length_b   1.000
_cell.length_c   1.000
_cell.angle_alpha   90.00
_cell.angle_beta   90.00
_cell.angle_gamma   90.00
#
_symmetry.space_group_name_H-M   'P 1'
#
loop_
_entity.id
_entity.type
_entity.pdbx_description
1 polymer ?
#
loop_
_entity_poly.entity_id
_entity_poly.type
_entity_poly.pdbx_seq_one_letter_code
_entity_poly.pdbx_strand_id
1 'polypeptide(L)'
;MGAKSQRKGRAAERELAHLLQRYGYPVEAGRAQSYGEVPDLSGLPGVHIECKRAETLRLSERMAQAERDAQRFGDGLPAIFFRRSRSPWCVVMKLEDWMGIYKAGGCRCGCEAAKPGEKRK
;
A
#
# COMPACT_ATOMS: atom_id res chain seq x y z
N MET A 1 -19.34 -14.43 -0.77
CA MET A 1 -18.38 -14.24 -0.45
C MET A 1 -17.58 -15.37 -0.23
N GLY A 2 -17.32 -15.93 0.50
CA GLY A 2 -16.71 -17.09 0.75
C GLY A 2 -15.39 -17.29 0.09
N ALA A 3 -15.19 -18.50 -0.35
CA ALA A 3 -13.89 -18.88 -0.85
C ALA A 3 -13.46 -18.13 -2.08
N LYS A 4 -14.42 -17.77 -2.91
CA LYS A 4 -14.06 -17.07 -4.11
C LYS A 4 -13.49 -15.71 -3.81
N SER A 5 -14.10 -14.96 -2.92
CA SER A 5 -13.59 -13.65 -2.55
C SER A 5 -12.25 -13.76 -1.86
N GLN A 6 -12.07 -14.77 -1.03
CA GLN A 6 -10.83 -14.92 -0.34
C GLN A 6 -9.71 -15.27 -1.30
N ARG A 7 -9.99 -16.11 -2.30
CA ARG A 7 -8.96 -16.45 -3.26
C ARG A 7 -8.55 -15.25 -4.08
N LYS A 8 -9.53 -14.41 -4.45
CA LYS A 8 -9.21 -13.23 -5.22
C LYS A 8 -8.36 -12.28 -4.41
N GLY A 9 -8.68 -12.12 -3.14
CA GLY A 9 -7.90 -11.25 -2.29
C GLY A 9 -6.47 -11.73 -2.11
N ARG A 10 -6.31 -13.03 -1.88
CA ARG A 10 -4.97 -13.54 -1.71
C ARG A 10 -4.15 -13.48 -3.00
N ALA A 11 -4.80 -13.66 -4.13
CA ALA A 11 -4.10 -13.54 -5.40
C ALA A 11 -3.61 -12.11 -5.62
N ALA A 12 -4.43 -11.13 -5.27
CA ALA A 12 -4.03 -9.75 -5.41
C ALA A 12 -2.88 -9.41 -4.47
N GLU A 13 -2.93 -9.95 -3.26
CA GLU A 13 -1.86 -9.70 -2.29
C GLU A 13 -0.54 -10.29 -2.79
N ARG A 14 -0.58 -11.49 -3.35
CA ARG A 14 0.64 -12.09 -3.88
C ARG A 14 1.17 -11.31 -5.08
N GLU A 15 0.26 -10.86 -5.93
CA GLU A 15 0.67 -10.08 -7.08
C GLU A 15 1.37 -8.80 -6.64
N LEU A 16 0.78 -8.11 -5.67
CA LEU A 16 1.37 -6.87 -5.18
C LEU A 16 2.69 -7.12 -4.47
N ALA A 17 2.76 -8.20 -3.69
CA ALA A 17 4.01 -8.53 -3.03
C ALA A 17 5.13 -8.76 -4.03
N HIS A 18 4.84 -9.52 -5.09
CA HIS A 18 5.86 -9.76 -6.09
C HIS A 18 6.28 -8.48 -6.79
N LEU A 19 5.32 -7.60 -7.04
CA LEU A 19 5.65 -6.35 -7.70
C LEU A 19 6.55 -5.49 -6.81
N LEU A 20 6.23 -5.39 -5.53
CA LEU A 20 7.04 -4.57 -4.64
C LEU A 20 8.41 -5.19 -4.40
N GLN A 21 8.52 -6.50 -4.47
CA GLN A 21 9.82 -7.14 -4.41
C GLN A 21 10.70 -6.72 -5.57
N ARG A 22 10.09 -6.49 -6.72
CA ARG A 22 10.87 -6.04 -7.87
C ARG A 22 11.38 -4.63 -7.70
N TYR A 23 10.76 -3.85 -6.82
CA TYR A 23 11.29 -2.53 -6.50
C TYR A 23 12.35 -2.61 -5.39
N GLY A 24 12.63 -3.78 -4.88
CA GLY A 24 13.71 -3.94 -3.92
C GLY A 24 13.30 -4.06 -2.48
N TYR A 25 12.02 -4.28 -2.21
CA TYR A 25 11.56 -4.36 -0.83
C TYR A 25 11.09 -5.78 -0.51
N PRO A 26 11.40 -6.29 0.68
CA PRO A 26 11.09 -7.68 1.01
C PRO A 26 9.65 -7.85 1.46
N VAL A 27 8.72 -7.49 0.60
CA VAL A 27 7.31 -7.56 0.94
C VAL A 27 6.82 -8.98 0.77
N GLU A 28 6.05 -9.45 1.74
CA GLU A 28 5.50 -10.79 1.72
C GLU A 28 4.04 -10.77 2.05
N ALA A 29 3.29 -11.64 1.43
CA ALA A 29 1.88 -11.82 1.77
C ALA A 29 1.79 -12.65 3.05
N GLY A 30 0.82 -12.36 3.87
CA GLY A 30 0.61 -13.09 5.09
C GLY A 30 0.14 -14.49 4.81
N ARG A 31 0.17 -15.33 5.84
CA ARG A 31 -0.24 -16.69 5.68
C ARG A 31 -1.74 -16.81 5.71
N ALA A 32 -2.25 -17.69 4.89
CA ALA A 32 -3.68 -17.85 4.80
C ALA A 32 -4.31 -18.19 6.14
N GLN A 33 -3.61 -18.95 6.99
CA GLN A 33 -4.22 -19.33 8.23
C GLN A 33 -3.85 -18.43 9.39
N SER A 34 -3.37 -17.25 9.13
CA SER A 34 -3.03 -16.38 10.24
C SER A 34 -4.26 -15.82 10.94
N TYR A 35 -5.38 -15.82 10.26
CA TYR A 35 -6.64 -15.37 10.85
C TYR A 35 -6.53 -13.97 11.45
N GLY A 36 -5.85 -13.09 10.77
CA GLY A 36 -5.80 -11.71 11.24
C GLY A 36 -4.76 -11.44 12.28
N GLU A 37 -3.93 -12.41 12.61
CA GLU A 37 -2.91 -12.17 13.60
C GLU A 37 -1.71 -11.45 13.03
N VAL A 38 -1.57 -11.42 11.72
CA VAL A 38 -0.52 -10.67 11.06
C VAL A 38 -1.17 -9.90 9.93
N PRO A 39 -0.54 -8.83 9.48
CA PRO A 39 -1.12 -8.08 8.37
C PRO A 39 -1.11 -8.91 7.10
N ASP A 40 -2.00 -8.57 6.18
CA ASP A 40 -2.09 -9.29 4.92
C ASP A 40 -0.81 -9.13 4.10
N LEU A 41 -0.15 -8.00 4.21
CA LEU A 41 1.14 -7.78 3.57
C LEU A 41 2.06 -7.10 4.56
N SER A 42 3.31 -7.45 4.52
CA SER A 42 4.30 -6.84 5.41
C SER A 42 5.62 -6.71 4.68
N GLY A 43 6.50 -5.88 5.18
CA GLY A 43 7.82 -5.76 4.60
C GLY A 43 8.09 -4.47 3.85
N LEU A 44 7.15 -3.54 3.83
CA LEU A 44 7.40 -2.24 3.24
C LEU A 44 7.63 -1.26 4.39
N PRO A 45 8.86 -0.85 4.63
CA PRO A 45 9.16 -0.10 5.84
C PRO A 45 8.36 1.19 5.95
N GLY A 46 7.74 1.35 7.11
CA GLY A 46 7.02 2.58 7.39
C GLY A 46 5.63 2.70 6.81
N VAL A 47 5.18 1.70 6.06
CA VAL A 47 3.87 1.77 5.43
C VAL A 47 3.07 0.52 5.70
N HIS A 48 1.85 0.70 6.17
CA HIS A 48 0.91 -0.40 6.30
C HIS A 48 0.15 -0.53 5.00
N ILE A 49 0.17 -1.70 4.38
CA ILE A 49 -0.43 -1.92 3.08
C ILE A 49 -1.82 -2.50 3.24
N GLU A 50 -2.81 -1.77 2.77
CA GLU A 50 -4.17 -2.30 2.68
C GLU A 50 -4.39 -2.61 1.19
N CYS A 51 -4.42 -3.86 0.82
CA CYS A 51 -4.46 -4.25 -0.58
C CYS A 51 -5.90 -4.45 -1.02
N LYS A 52 -6.28 -3.84 -2.13
CA LYS A 52 -7.64 -4.00 -2.63
C LYS A 52 -7.66 -4.09 -4.14
N ARG A 53 -8.29 -5.13 -4.64
CA ARG A 53 -8.51 -5.25 -6.08
C ARG A 53 -9.99 -5.34 -6.31
N ALA A 54 -10.57 -4.35 -6.94
CA ALA A 54 -12.00 -4.28 -7.18
C ALA A 54 -12.27 -3.25 -8.24
N GLU A 55 -13.44 -3.29 -8.85
CA GLU A 55 -13.76 -2.29 -9.85
C GLU A 55 -14.16 -0.97 -9.23
N THR A 56 -14.56 -0.98 -7.98
CA THR A 56 -14.97 0.24 -7.28
C THR A 56 -14.29 0.25 -5.92
N LEU A 57 -13.80 1.40 -5.53
CA LEU A 57 -13.17 1.54 -4.24
C LEU A 57 -14.05 2.39 -3.33
N ARG A 58 -14.44 1.82 -2.19
CA ARG A 58 -15.15 2.59 -1.20
C ARG A 58 -14.10 3.24 -0.33
N LEU A 59 -13.68 4.42 -0.73
CA LEU A 59 -12.49 5.02 -0.16
C LEU A 59 -12.56 5.28 1.34
N SER A 60 -13.64 5.88 1.79
CA SER A 60 -13.70 6.21 3.23
C SER A 60 -13.68 4.98 4.10
N GLU A 61 -14.44 3.97 3.71
CA GLU A 61 -14.47 2.76 4.49
C GLU A 61 -13.14 2.05 4.47
N ARG A 62 -12.51 2.01 3.31
CA ARG A 62 -11.25 1.30 3.20
C ARG A 62 -10.13 2.02 3.93
N MET A 63 -10.15 3.35 3.91
CA MET A 63 -9.14 4.10 4.64
C MET A 63 -9.33 3.92 6.14
N ALA A 64 -10.58 3.90 6.61
CA ALA A 64 -10.81 3.65 8.03
C ALA A 64 -10.30 2.27 8.44
N GLN A 65 -10.49 1.28 7.57
CA GLN A 65 -9.99 -0.05 7.84
C GLN A 65 -8.46 -0.05 7.89
N ALA A 66 -7.84 0.64 6.94
CA ALA A 66 -6.38 0.69 6.90
C ALA A 66 -5.84 1.37 8.16
N GLU A 67 -6.52 2.41 8.63
CA GLU A 67 -6.07 3.08 9.84
C GLU A 67 -6.18 2.18 11.06
N ARG A 68 -7.28 1.45 11.16
CA ARG A 68 -7.44 0.54 12.29
C ARG A 68 -6.38 -0.54 12.29
N ASP A 69 -6.12 -1.10 11.12
CA ASP A 69 -5.15 -2.18 11.03
C ASP A 69 -3.73 -1.67 11.22
N ALA A 70 -3.43 -0.48 10.72
CA ALA A 70 -2.11 0.09 10.93
C ALA A 70 -1.87 0.32 12.42
N GLN A 71 -2.90 0.75 13.15
CA GLN A 71 -2.76 0.94 14.55
C GLN A 71 -2.63 -0.40 15.26
N ARG A 72 -3.44 -1.36 14.86
CA ARG A 72 -3.41 -2.66 15.49
C ARG A 72 -2.06 -3.34 15.34
N PHE A 73 -1.48 -3.29 14.14
CA PHE A 73 -0.23 -3.99 13.90
C PHE A 73 0.99 -3.11 14.13
N GLY A 74 0.81 -1.81 14.24
CA GLY A 74 1.93 -0.90 14.48
C GLY A 74 2.97 -0.95 13.37
N ASP A 75 2.53 -1.15 12.12
CA ASP A 75 3.46 -1.40 11.05
C ASP A 75 3.63 -0.26 10.07
N GLY A 76 3.08 0.89 10.37
CA GLY A 76 3.37 2.05 9.52
C GLY A 76 2.17 2.89 9.20
N LEU A 77 2.36 3.83 8.28
CA LEU A 77 1.30 4.73 7.86
C LEU A 77 0.32 3.99 6.97
N PRO A 78 -0.98 4.18 7.17
CA PRO A 78 -1.96 3.43 6.38
C PRO A 78 -2.02 3.90 4.94
N ALA A 79 -1.98 2.98 4.03
CA ALA A 79 -2.08 3.29 2.61
C ALA A 79 -2.89 2.20 1.91
N ILE A 80 -3.74 2.59 0.97
CA ILE A 80 -4.50 1.65 0.20
C ILE A 80 -3.81 1.45 -1.12
N PHE A 81 -3.42 0.22 -1.39
CA PHE A 81 -2.83 -0.15 -2.67
C PHE A 81 -3.98 -0.77 -3.46
N PHE A 82 -4.45 -0.04 -4.46
CA PHE A 82 -5.69 -0.35 -5.15
C PHE A 82 -5.47 -0.53 -6.64
N ARG A 83 -6.17 -1.51 -7.19
CA ARG A 83 -6.11 -1.76 -8.63
C ARG A 83 -7.46 -2.22 -9.13
N ARG A 84 -7.87 -1.67 -10.26
CA ARG A 84 -9.02 -2.19 -10.98
C ARG A 84 -8.51 -3.14 -12.05
N SER A 85 -9.41 -3.89 -12.67
CA SER A 85 -9.02 -4.78 -13.75
C SER A 85 -8.35 -4.00 -14.87
N ARG A 86 -7.25 -4.54 -15.37
CA ARG A 86 -6.53 -3.93 -16.47
C ARG A 86 -6.08 -2.52 -16.20
N SER A 87 -5.83 -2.19 -14.99
CA SER A 87 -5.39 -0.85 -14.62
C SER A 87 -4.14 -0.97 -13.77
N PRO A 88 -3.35 0.08 -13.72
CA PRO A 88 -2.15 0.03 -12.89
C PRO A 88 -2.50 0.12 -11.41
N TRP A 89 -1.59 -0.33 -10.59
CA TRP A 89 -1.75 -0.17 -9.15
C TRP A 89 -1.59 1.29 -8.77
N CYS A 90 -2.44 1.74 -7.87
CA CYS A 90 -2.38 3.10 -7.34
C CYS A 90 -2.30 3.05 -5.84
N VAL A 91 -1.76 4.08 -5.26
CA VAL A 91 -1.66 4.16 -3.81
C VAL A 91 -2.44 5.37 -3.33
N VAL A 92 -3.28 5.18 -2.33
CA VAL A 92 -4.04 6.26 -1.74
C VAL A 92 -3.64 6.37 -0.28
N MET A 93 -3.29 7.55 0.18
CA MET A 93 -3.01 7.76 1.57
C MET A 93 -3.37 9.18 1.94
N LYS A 94 -3.42 9.46 3.23
CA LYS A 94 -3.77 10.80 3.65
C LYS A 94 -2.68 11.77 3.24
N LEU A 95 -3.08 12.97 2.87
CA LEU A 95 -2.12 13.94 2.38
C LEU A 95 -1.01 14.21 3.37
N GLU A 96 -1.35 14.33 4.64
CA GLU A 96 -0.31 14.63 5.62
C GLU A 96 0.70 13.48 5.70
N ASP A 97 0.27 12.25 5.56
CA ASP A 97 1.18 11.12 5.60
C ASP A 97 2.06 11.10 4.37
N TRP A 98 1.46 11.35 3.21
CA TRP A 98 2.24 11.36 1.99
C TRP A 98 3.24 12.50 2.00
N MET A 99 2.85 13.67 2.52
CA MET A 99 3.79 14.79 2.59
C MET A 99 4.95 14.47 3.52
N GLY A 100 4.70 13.70 4.58
CA GLY A 100 5.79 13.29 5.43
C GLY A 100 6.80 12.43 4.69
N ILE A 101 6.32 11.51 3.88
CA ILE A 101 7.21 10.68 3.10
C ILE A 101 7.94 11.50 2.06
N TYR A 102 7.22 12.38 1.38
CA TYR A 102 7.82 13.18 0.32
C TYR A 102 8.93 14.07 0.89
N LYS A 103 8.68 14.70 2.02
CA LYS A 103 9.69 15.57 2.60
C LYS A 103 10.89 14.77 3.08
N ALA A 104 10.67 13.58 3.57
CA ALA A 104 11.76 12.80 4.09
C ALA A 104 12.64 12.23 3.00
N GLY A 105 12.04 11.84 1.88
CA GLY A 105 12.81 11.16 0.89
C GLY A 105 12.89 11.81 -0.45
N GLY A 106 11.89 12.58 -0.76
CA GLY A 106 11.84 13.12 -2.10
C GLY A 106 12.98 14.01 -2.44
N CYS A 107 13.55 14.58 -1.46
CA CYS A 107 14.53 15.47 -1.79
C CYS A 107 15.82 14.87 -2.06
N ARG A 108 16.08 13.73 -1.71
CA ARG A 108 17.31 13.35 -1.90
C ARG A 108 17.60 13.07 -3.25
N CYS A 109 16.73 12.84 -4.01
CA CYS A 109 17.05 12.55 -5.21
C CYS A 109 17.30 13.64 -5.98
N GLY A 110 17.23 14.26 -6.09
CA GLY A 110 17.42 15.11 -6.87
C GLY A 110 16.94 16.17 -6.67
N CYS A 111 16.53 16.23 -5.67
CA CYS A 111 15.82 17.24 -5.47
C CYS A 111 16.53 18.39 -5.51
N GLU A 112 17.68 18.22 -5.34
CA GLU A 112 18.31 19.41 -5.44
C GLU A 112 18.10 19.79 -6.78
N ALA A 113 18.07 18.91 -7.58
CA ALA A 113 17.84 19.28 -8.88
C ALA A 113 16.47 19.59 -9.02
N ALA A 114 15.66 19.11 -8.32
CA ALA A 114 14.34 19.34 -8.55
C ALA A 114 13.92 20.49 -7.79
N LYS A 115 14.41 21.56 -7.97
CA LYS A 115 13.91 22.64 -7.31
C LYS A 115 12.66 22.99 -7.78
N PRO A 116 11.92 23.57 -7.05
CA PRO A 116 10.58 23.90 -7.41
C PRO A 116 10.48 24.52 -8.73
N GLY A 117 11.16 25.24 -9.13
CA GLY A 117 10.91 25.83 -10.34
C GLY A 117 11.22 25.00 -11.44
N GLU A 118 11.90 24.01 -11.22
CA GLU A 118 12.23 23.36 -12.23
C GLU A 118 11.38 22.53 -12.64
N LYS A 119 10.90 22.22 -12.80
CA LYS A 119 10.10 21.57 -13.10
C LYS A 119 10.01 20.55 -13.42
N ARG A 120 10.16 19.90 -12.90
CA ARG A 120 9.99 18.82 -13.10
C ARG A 120 9.01 18.67 -13.86
N LYS A 121 8.67 19.09 -14.36
CA LYS A 121 7.70 18.96 -15.00
C LYS A 121 7.78 18.51 -15.81
#